data_668f508f06d33504331a06b33f2e0cc7
#
_entry.id   668f508f06d33504331a06b33f2e0cc7
#
_cell.length_a   1.000
_cell.length_b   1.000
_cell.length_c   1.000
_cell.angle_alpha   90.00
_cell.angle_beta   90.00
_cell.angle_gamma   90.00
#
_symmetry.space_group_name_H-M   'P 1'
#
loop_
_entity.id
_entity.type
_entity.pdbx_description
1 polymer ?
#
loop_
_entity_poly.entity_id
_entity_poly.type
_entity_poly.pdbx_seq_one_letter_code
_entity_poly.pdbx_strand_id
1 'polypeptide(L)'
;MARYFGWALAALLIVGLPAGAEQNQPPQQKQSSSRSDAHRKWWMDGKMRAELGISDQQSAAVEAVWQQSLPRLRELRHKVDDMDNTISQMIRDAVDEPTIVAELDRAESMRAELNKGRTLMLYRMNRVLTAEQRAKLKAMWERQHGSDRRRP
;
A
#
# COMPACT_ATOMS: atom_id res chain seq x y z
N MET A 1 24.87 10.73 33.70
CA MET A 1 25.84 9.78 33.11
C MET A 1 25.72 9.89 31.61
N ALA A 2 26.67 10.58 31.01
CA ALA A 2 26.74 10.86 29.57
C ALA A 2 27.47 9.72 28.86
N ARG A 3 26.90 9.18 27.79
CA ARG A 3 27.61 8.24 26.89
C ARG A 3 27.61 8.81 25.50
N TYR A 4 28.73 9.46 25.20
CA TYR A 4 29.11 9.90 23.85
C TYR A 4 29.45 8.65 23.01
N PHE A 5 28.80 8.49 21.85
CA PHE A 5 29.26 7.57 20.82
C PHE A 5 30.02 8.35 19.76
N GLY A 6 31.32 8.08 19.69
CA GLY A 6 32.27 8.73 18.82
C GLY A 6 32.13 8.26 17.36
N TRP A 7 32.28 9.21 16.46
CA TRP A 7 32.44 9.00 15.03
C TRP A 7 33.89 8.65 14.73
N ALA A 8 34.13 7.47 14.23
CA ALA A 8 35.42 7.06 13.69
C ALA A 8 35.41 7.24 12.17
N LEU A 9 36.16 8.22 11.69
CA LEU A 9 36.58 8.38 10.30
C LEU A 9 37.54 7.23 9.93
N ALA A 10 37.20 6.43 8.94
CA ALA A 10 38.12 5.53 8.27
C ALA A 10 38.16 5.90 6.78
N ALA A 11 39.23 6.58 6.43
CA ALA A 11 39.65 6.74 5.04
C ALA A 11 40.23 5.42 4.55
N LEU A 12 39.77 4.91 3.41
CA LEU A 12 40.45 3.80 2.72
C LEU A 12 40.48 4.02 1.21
N LEU A 13 41.71 3.92 0.76
CA LEU A 13 42.34 4.09 -0.50
C LEU A 13 41.65 3.46 -1.71
N ILE A 14 41.74 4.23 -2.79
CA ILE A 14 41.41 3.85 -4.17
C ILE A 14 42.45 2.87 -4.69
N VAL A 15 42.05 1.73 -5.18
CA VAL A 15 42.86 0.91 -6.10
C VAL A 15 41.97 0.36 -7.23
N GLY A 16 42.27 0.87 -8.42
CA GLY A 16 42.32 0.17 -9.72
C GLY A 16 41.12 -0.64 -10.22
N LEU A 17 40.60 -0.14 -11.35
CA LEU A 17 39.72 -0.77 -12.35
C LEU A 17 40.17 -2.17 -12.81
N PRO A 18 39.21 -2.99 -13.36
CA PRO A 18 38.99 -2.89 -14.80
C PRO A 18 37.52 -2.77 -15.23
N ALA A 19 37.37 -2.16 -16.39
CA ALA A 19 36.16 -2.00 -17.17
C ALA A 19 35.59 -3.33 -17.67
N GLY A 20 34.28 -3.40 -17.77
CA GLY A 20 33.63 -4.35 -18.67
C GLY A 20 32.65 -5.31 -18.01
N ALA A 21 31.39 -4.90 -17.90
CA ALA A 21 30.20 -5.70 -18.22
C ALA A 21 28.98 -4.81 -18.00
N GLU A 22 28.54 -4.21 -19.06
CA GLU A 22 27.21 -3.63 -19.20
C GLU A 22 26.19 -4.76 -19.05
N GLN A 23 25.81 -5.04 -17.81
CA GLN A 23 24.69 -5.95 -17.55
C GLN A 23 23.40 -5.19 -17.81
N ASN A 24 22.94 -5.37 -19.03
CA ASN A 24 21.59 -5.04 -19.50
C ASN A 24 20.58 -5.82 -18.64
N GLN A 25 20.20 -5.28 -17.48
CA GLN A 25 19.11 -5.84 -16.67
C GLN A 25 17.80 -5.43 -17.32
N PRO A 26 16.98 -6.37 -17.78
CA PRO A 26 15.65 -6.07 -18.28
C PRO A 26 14.79 -5.48 -17.17
N PRO A 27 13.86 -4.56 -17.47
CA PRO A 27 13.06 -3.85 -16.48
C PRO A 27 12.11 -4.82 -15.75
N GLN A 28 12.50 -5.27 -14.56
CA GLN A 28 11.70 -6.16 -13.70
C GLN A 28 10.50 -5.46 -13.00
N GLN A 29 10.29 -4.16 -13.24
CA GLN A 29 9.26 -3.39 -12.55
C GLN A 29 7.82 -3.64 -13.01
N LYS A 30 7.58 -4.23 -14.20
CA LYS A 30 6.22 -4.50 -14.69
C LYS A 30 5.58 -5.79 -14.18
N GLN A 31 6.36 -6.74 -13.67
CA GLN A 31 5.81 -8.02 -13.19
C GLN A 31 5.39 -8.00 -11.72
N SER A 32 5.94 -7.12 -10.89
CA SER A 32 5.57 -7.01 -9.47
C SER A 32 4.22 -6.32 -9.26
N SER A 33 3.89 -5.32 -10.07
CA SER A 33 2.58 -4.65 -10.01
C SER A 33 1.42 -5.56 -10.41
N SER A 34 1.61 -6.38 -11.46
CA SER A 34 0.60 -7.31 -11.93
C SER A 34 0.28 -8.42 -10.90
N ARG A 35 1.28 -8.94 -10.17
CA ARG A 35 1.07 -9.94 -9.12
C ARG A 35 0.39 -9.36 -7.87
N SER A 36 0.72 -8.12 -7.50
CA SER A 36 0.08 -7.45 -6.36
C SER A 36 -1.38 -7.10 -6.65
N ASP A 37 -1.73 -6.77 -7.89
CA ASP A 37 -3.09 -6.45 -8.28
C ASP A 37 -3.97 -7.71 -8.42
N ALA A 38 -3.41 -8.82 -8.89
CA ALA A 38 -4.10 -10.11 -8.90
C ALA A 38 -4.43 -10.59 -7.47
N HIS A 39 -3.52 -10.40 -6.51
CA HIS A 39 -3.76 -10.72 -5.09
C HIS A 39 -4.81 -9.82 -4.43
N ARG A 40 -5.02 -8.60 -4.95
CA ARG A 40 -6.04 -7.68 -4.47
C ARG A 40 -7.45 -8.02 -4.95
N LYS A 41 -7.57 -8.67 -6.12
CA LYS A 41 -8.87 -8.99 -6.74
C LYS A 41 -9.24 -10.46 -6.52
N TRP A 42 -9.32 -10.88 -5.26
CA TRP A 42 -9.67 -12.24 -4.86
C TRP A 42 -11.00 -12.72 -5.50
N TRP A 43 -11.94 -11.82 -5.77
CA TRP A 43 -13.22 -12.12 -6.43
C TRP A 43 -13.10 -12.46 -7.91
N MET A 44 -11.93 -12.22 -8.53
CA MET A 44 -11.63 -12.59 -9.92
C MET A 44 -10.79 -13.88 -9.99
N ASP A 45 -10.20 -14.31 -8.88
CA ASP A 45 -9.38 -15.52 -8.83
C ASP A 45 -10.27 -16.76 -8.79
N GLY A 46 -10.11 -17.64 -9.78
CA GLY A 46 -10.98 -18.81 -9.93
C GLY A 46 -10.91 -19.78 -8.75
N LYS A 47 -9.72 -19.95 -8.13
CA LYS A 47 -9.53 -20.81 -6.95
C LYS A 47 -10.22 -20.23 -5.72
N MET A 48 -10.03 -18.95 -5.46
CA MET A 48 -10.67 -18.28 -4.33
C MET A 48 -12.18 -18.22 -4.50
N ARG A 49 -12.67 -17.97 -5.71
CA ARG A 49 -14.09 -17.99 -6.00
C ARG A 49 -14.74 -19.36 -5.72
N ALA A 50 -14.09 -20.44 -6.16
CA ALA A 50 -14.54 -21.80 -5.91
C ALA A 50 -14.55 -22.14 -4.40
N GLU A 51 -13.48 -21.79 -3.66
CA GLU A 51 -13.37 -22.02 -2.22
C GLU A 51 -14.43 -21.25 -1.42
N LEU A 52 -14.73 -20.02 -1.82
CA LEU A 52 -15.75 -19.18 -1.19
C LEU A 52 -17.19 -19.50 -1.65
N GLY A 53 -17.35 -20.21 -2.77
CA GLY A 53 -18.66 -20.45 -3.38
C GLY A 53 -19.29 -19.18 -3.95
N ILE A 54 -18.48 -18.29 -4.58
CA ILE A 54 -18.95 -17.02 -5.14
C ILE A 54 -19.45 -17.23 -6.57
N SER A 55 -20.68 -16.80 -6.84
CA SER A 55 -21.25 -16.83 -8.17
C SER A 55 -20.64 -15.77 -9.09
N ASP A 56 -20.83 -15.93 -10.43
CA ASP A 56 -20.42 -14.93 -11.42
C ASP A 56 -21.11 -13.59 -11.17
N GLN A 57 -22.38 -13.60 -10.81
CA GLN A 57 -23.13 -12.40 -10.50
C GLN A 57 -22.55 -11.67 -9.26
N GLN A 58 -22.20 -12.40 -8.21
CA GLN A 58 -21.54 -11.81 -7.03
C GLN A 58 -20.17 -11.25 -7.36
N SER A 59 -19.36 -11.99 -8.13
CA SER A 59 -18.06 -11.53 -8.60
C SER A 59 -18.18 -10.22 -9.39
N ALA A 60 -19.13 -10.15 -10.33
CA ALA A 60 -19.40 -8.94 -11.11
C ALA A 60 -19.87 -7.75 -10.23
N ALA A 61 -20.71 -8.03 -9.23
CA ALA A 61 -21.18 -7.00 -8.29
C ALA A 61 -20.04 -6.45 -7.42
N VAL A 62 -19.14 -7.31 -6.93
CA VAL A 62 -17.94 -6.88 -6.20
C VAL A 62 -17.01 -6.04 -7.08
N GLU A 63 -16.80 -6.47 -8.34
CA GLU A 63 -16.00 -5.69 -9.31
C GLU A 63 -16.62 -4.33 -9.59
N ALA A 64 -17.93 -4.23 -9.71
CA ALA A 64 -18.61 -2.95 -9.91
C ALA A 64 -18.37 -1.98 -8.74
N VAL A 65 -18.47 -2.46 -7.49
CA VAL A 65 -18.14 -1.65 -6.30
C VAL A 65 -16.70 -1.17 -6.33
N TRP A 66 -15.76 -2.05 -6.70
CA TRP A 66 -14.34 -1.73 -6.85
C TRP A 66 -14.13 -0.63 -7.88
N GLN A 67 -14.64 -0.82 -9.09
CA GLN A 67 -14.48 0.12 -10.20
C GLN A 67 -15.07 1.51 -9.90
N GLN A 68 -16.22 1.57 -9.23
CA GLN A 68 -16.84 2.83 -8.82
C GLN A 68 -16.03 3.58 -7.76
N SER A 69 -15.36 2.85 -6.87
CA SER A 69 -14.60 3.46 -5.77
C SER A 69 -13.20 3.89 -6.18
N LEU A 70 -12.60 3.21 -7.14
CA LEU A 70 -11.18 3.31 -7.48
C LEU A 70 -10.73 4.71 -7.94
N PRO A 71 -11.47 5.44 -8.81
CA PRO A 71 -11.05 6.76 -9.26
C PRO A 71 -10.88 7.75 -8.09
N ARG A 72 -11.87 7.80 -7.19
CA ARG A 72 -11.82 8.68 -6.03
C ARG A 72 -10.70 8.32 -5.06
N LEU A 73 -10.48 7.02 -4.81
CA LEU A 73 -9.39 6.57 -3.94
C LEU A 73 -8.02 6.87 -4.52
N ARG A 74 -7.86 6.80 -5.85
CA ARG A 74 -6.62 7.20 -6.53
C ARG A 74 -6.38 8.70 -6.41
N GLU A 75 -7.40 9.50 -6.69
CA GLU A 75 -7.32 10.97 -6.54
C GLU A 75 -6.90 11.36 -5.12
N LEU A 76 -7.58 10.81 -4.10
CA LEU A 76 -7.24 11.08 -2.71
C LEU A 76 -5.83 10.62 -2.35
N ARG A 77 -5.38 9.49 -2.89
CA ARG A 77 -4.03 9.01 -2.67
C ARG A 77 -2.99 9.97 -3.24
N HIS A 78 -3.16 10.42 -4.48
CA HIS A 78 -2.27 11.41 -5.09
C HIS A 78 -2.21 12.71 -4.27
N LYS A 79 -3.37 13.21 -3.82
CA LYS A 79 -3.40 14.41 -2.98
C LYS A 79 -2.62 14.23 -1.67
N VAL A 80 -2.74 13.07 -1.01
CA VAL A 80 -1.95 12.76 0.20
C VAL A 80 -0.46 12.72 -0.13
N ASP A 81 -0.07 12.04 -1.20
CA ASP A 81 1.33 11.92 -1.59
C ASP A 81 1.93 13.31 -1.94
N ASP A 82 1.16 14.19 -2.60
CA ASP A 82 1.57 15.57 -2.92
C ASP A 82 1.73 16.42 -1.64
N MET A 83 0.80 16.29 -0.70
CA MET A 83 0.89 17.00 0.59
C MET A 83 2.08 16.51 1.41
N ASP A 84 2.36 15.21 1.44
CA ASP A 84 3.54 14.65 2.11
C ASP A 84 4.86 15.18 1.52
N ASN A 85 4.90 15.34 0.19
CA ASN A 85 6.04 15.96 -0.49
C ASN A 85 6.18 17.44 -0.12
N THR A 86 5.06 18.17 -0.08
CA THR A 86 5.03 19.60 0.33
C THR A 86 5.53 19.76 1.76
N ILE A 87 5.01 19.00 2.71
CA ILE A 87 5.44 19.02 4.11
C ILE A 87 6.94 18.70 4.22
N SER A 88 7.40 17.69 3.48
CA SER A 88 8.83 17.33 3.44
C SER A 88 9.70 18.48 2.92
N GLN A 89 9.21 19.25 1.95
CA GLN A 89 9.92 20.44 1.45
C GLN A 89 9.91 21.56 2.51
N MET A 90 8.77 21.85 3.13
CA MET A 90 8.64 22.87 4.18
C MET A 90 9.61 22.61 5.35
N ILE A 91 9.78 21.31 5.73
CA ILE A 91 10.74 20.93 6.77
C ILE A 91 12.19 21.24 6.32
N ARG A 92 12.55 20.92 5.08
CA ARG A 92 13.90 21.24 4.54
C ARG A 92 14.18 22.74 4.48
N ASP A 93 13.15 23.51 4.18
CA ASP A 93 13.23 24.98 4.05
C ASP A 93 13.11 25.70 5.40
N ALA A 94 13.02 24.94 6.49
CA ALA A 94 12.86 25.45 7.87
C ALA A 94 11.71 26.46 8.00
N VAL A 95 10.58 26.18 7.34
CA VAL A 95 9.35 26.97 7.44
C VAL A 95 8.88 26.99 8.90
N ASP A 96 8.22 28.06 9.32
CA ASP A 96 7.73 28.22 10.69
C ASP A 96 6.74 27.13 11.10
N GLU A 97 6.77 26.75 12.37
CA GLU A 97 5.98 25.65 12.92
C GLU A 97 4.46 25.84 12.73
N PRO A 98 3.84 27.03 12.95
CA PRO A 98 2.41 27.21 12.72
C PRO A 98 1.99 26.88 11.28
N THR A 99 2.79 27.26 10.31
CA THR A 99 2.53 26.97 8.88
C THR A 99 2.63 25.47 8.58
N ILE A 100 3.61 24.78 9.15
CA ILE A 100 3.75 23.31 9.03
C ILE A 100 2.56 22.60 9.68
N VAL A 101 2.14 23.03 10.88
CA VAL A 101 0.99 22.45 11.59
C VAL A 101 -0.29 22.58 10.76
N ALA A 102 -0.54 23.75 10.16
CA ALA A 102 -1.71 23.93 9.31
C ALA A 102 -1.73 22.99 8.09
N GLU A 103 -0.56 22.70 7.49
CA GLU A 103 -0.48 21.79 6.36
C GLU A 103 -0.60 20.32 6.81
N LEU A 104 -0.05 19.96 7.99
CA LEU A 104 -0.26 18.66 8.60
C LEU A 104 -1.73 18.37 8.87
N ASP A 105 -2.49 19.32 9.42
CA ASP A 105 -3.92 19.18 9.69
C ASP A 105 -4.70 18.90 8.39
N ARG A 106 -4.35 19.58 7.30
CA ARG A 106 -4.94 19.33 5.99
C ARG A 106 -4.60 17.93 5.46
N ALA A 107 -3.35 17.50 5.60
CA ALA A 107 -2.90 16.17 5.18
C ALA A 107 -3.62 15.07 5.98
N GLU A 108 -3.75 15.22 7.31
CA GLU A 108 -4.48 14.26 8.15
C GLU A 108 -5.97 14.18 7.80
N SER A 109 -6.61 15.32 7.53
CA SER A 109 -7.99 15.34 7.04
C SER A 109 -8.15 14.54 5.75
N MET A 110 -7.22 14.70 4.80
CA MET A 110 -7.21 13.98 3.52
C MET A 110 -6.95 12.48 3.71
N ARG A 111 -6.04 12.10 4.62
CA ARG A 111 -5.79 10.70 5.00
C ARG A 111 -7.02 10.04 5.61
N ALA A 112 -7.72 10.78 6.49
CA ALA A 112 -8.96 10.31 7.09
C ALA A 112 -10.04 10.05 6.02
N GLU A 113 -10.18 10.95 5.03
CA GLU A 113 -11.11 10.76 3.91
C GLU A 113 -10.75 9.54 3.04
N LEU A 114 -9.47 9.36 2.72
CA LEU A 114 -8.97 8.19 2.00
C LEU A 114 -9.26 6.89 2.75
N ASN A 115 -9.00 6.85 4.05
CA ASN A 115 -9.24 5.67 4.88
C ASN A 115 -10.73 5.36 5.00
N LYS A 116 -11.58 6.39 5.18
CA LYS A 116 -13.04 6.25 5.16
C LYS A 116 -13.52 5.68 3.83
N GLY A 117 -13.03 6.21 2.71
CA GLY A 117 -13.39 5.73 1.37
C GLY A 117 -13.02 4.25 1.17
N ARG A 118 -11.83 3.83 1.60
CA ARG A 118 -11.39 2.42 1.57
C ARG A 118 -12.30 1.52 2.41
N THR A 119 -12.58 1.94 3.64
CA THR A 119 -13.44 1.19 4.56
C THR A 119 -14.85 1.01 3.99
N LEU A 120 -15.43 2.07 3.44
CA LEU A 120 -16.75 2.01 2.80
C LEU A 120 -16.77 1.11 1.55
N MET A 121 -15.72 1.15 0.73
CA MET A 121 -15.57 0.22 -0.39
C MET A 121 -15.59 -1.23 0.11
N LEU A 122 -14.75 -1.58 1.07
CA LEU A 122 -14.70 -2.92 1.65
C LEU A 122 -16.04 -3.35 2.27
N TYR A 123 -16.69 -2.44 2.98
CA TYR A 123 -18.03 -2.69 3.54
C TYR A 123 -19.06 -3.03 2.45
N ARG A 124 -19.09 -2.24 1.37
CA ARG A 124 -20.01 -2.49 0.24
C ARG A 124 -19.71 -3.81 -0.45
N MET A 125 -18.43 -4.15 -0.67
CA MET A 125 -18.03 -5.43 -1.23
C MET A 125 -18.46 -6.59 -0.34
N ASN A 126 -18.28 -6.49 0.99
CA ASN A 126 -18.73 -7.50 1.93
C ASN A 126 -20.27 -7.69 1.95
N ARG A 127 -21.01 -6.64 1.68
CA ARG A 127 -22.49 -6.74 1.60
C ARG A 127 -23.00 -7.56 0.42
N VAL A 128 -22.20 -7.75 -0.62
CA VAL A 128 -22.54 -8.64 -1.76
C VAL A 128 -22.49 -10.12 -1.34
N LEU A 129 -21.68 -10.44 -0.32
CA LEU A 129 -21.46 -11.80 0.15
C LEU A 129 -22.52 -12.25 1.15
N THR A 130 -22.82 -13.54 1.18
CA THR A 130 -23.62 -14.17 2.24
C THR A 130 -22.84 -14.18 3.57
N ALA A 131 -23.52 -14.44 4.68
CA ALA A 131 -22.87 -14.56 6.00
C ALA A 131 -21.82 -15.67 6.02
N GLU A 132 -22.12 -16.81 5.39
CA GLU A 132 -21.20 -17.95 5.28
C GLU A 132 -19.97 -17.61 4.45
N GLN A 133 -20.14 -16.95 3.30
CA GLN A 133 -19.04 -16.52 2.43
C GLN A 133 -18.13 -15.52 3.16
N ARG A 134 -18.71 -14.58 3.92
CA ARG A 134 -17.91 -13.65 4.75
C ARG A 134 -17.10 -14.38 5.82
N ALA A 135 -17.67 -15.38 6.49
CA ALA A 135 -16.96 -16.18 7.48
C ALA A 135 -15.79 -16.97 6.84
N LYS A 136 -16.02 -17.59 5.68
CA LYS A 136 -14.96 -18.27 4.91
C LYS A 136 -13.83 -17.28 4.49
N LEU A 137 -14.21 -16.13 3.95
CA LEU A 137 -13.24 -15.10 3.55
C LEU A 137 -12.37 -14.64 4.72
N LYS A 138 -12.99 -14.38 5.88
CA LYS A 138 -12.26 -14.05 7.12
C LYS A 138 -11.27 -15.14 7.52
N ALA A 139 -11.69 -16.40 7.55
CA ALA A 139 -10.84 -17.52 7.90
C ALA A 139 -9.65 -17.70 6.93
N MET A 140 -9.86 -17.43 5.63
CA MET A 140 -8.78 -17.43 4.64
C MET A 140 -7.74 -16.35 4.92
N TRP A 141 -8.19 -15.13 5.20
CA TRP A 141 -7.28 -14.01 5.54
C TRP A 141 -6.49 -14.28 6.82
N GLU A 142 -7.13 -14.84 7.85
CA GLU A 142 -6.47 -15.21 9.11
C GLU A 142 -5.40 -16.28 8.90
N ARG A 143 -5.65 -17.28 8.05
CA ARG A 143 -4.65 -18.30 7.69
C ARG A 143 -3.44 -17.69 6.97
N GLN A 144 -3.67 -16.79 6.01
CA GLN A 144 -2.59 -16.16 5.25
C GLN A 144 -1.74 -15.21 6.08
N HIS A 145 -2.33 -14.44 6.98
CA HIS A 145 -1.63 -13.43 7.79
C HIS A 145 -1.24 -13.92 9.19
N GLY A 146 -1.87 -15.01 9.66
CA GLY A 146 -1.54 -15.62 10.96
C GLY A 146 -0.18 -16.34 10.95
N SER A 147 0.29 -16.79 9.79
CA SER A 147 1.62 -17.39 9.62
C SER A 147 2.75 -16.36 9.68
N ASP A 148 2.48 -15.12 9.31
CA ASP A 148 3.50 -14.05 9.27
C ASP A 148 3.80 -13.48 10.67
N ARG A 149 2.83 -13.53 11.60
CA ARG A 149 3.01 -13.09 13.01
C ARG A 149 3.80 -14.07 13.88
N ARG A 150 4.13 -15.26 13.38
CA ARG A 150 4.85 -16.31 14.12
C ARG A 150 6.31 -16.47 13.68
N ARG A 151 6.83 -15.60 12.83
CA ARG A 151 8.28 -15.56 12.58
C ARG A 151 8.94 -14.72 13.67
N PRO A 152 9.82 -15.33 14.50
CA PRO A 152 10.59 -14.64 15.53
C PRO A 152 11.60 -13.66 14.94
#